data_87b58ed47948a3de1c8e6f61a4d8006d
#
_entry.id   87b58ed47948a3de1c8e6f61a4d8006d
#
_cell.length_a   1.000
_cell.length_b   1.000
_cell.length_c   1.000
_cell.angle_alpha   90.00
_cell.angle_beta   90.00
_cell.angle_gamma   90.00
#
_symmetry.space_group_name_H-M   'P 1'
#
loop_
_entity.id
_entity.type
_entity.pdbx_description
1 polymer ?
#
loop_
_entity_poly.entity_id
_entity_poly.type
_entity_poly.pdbx_seq_one_letter_code
_entity_poly.pdbx_strand_id
1 'polypeptide(L)'
;MLDAHGALVYTMVIVTGAESSLPPDEVAIIGDIVGHLPVFRGFDRKKLAGHLNDCAELLSRDDGLDATLDAIKSALPPHLHETAYAIAVDLVAVDGAATQEELQLLDLLRGRLGIDRLIAAAIERAAKARFQQV
;
A
#
# COMPACT_ATOMS: atom_id res chain seq x y z
N MET A 1 -5.21 17.83 -4.64
CA MET A 1 -5.71 17.05 -3.49
C MET A 1 -5.66 15.57 -3.81
N LEU A 2 -5.16 14.76 -2.87
CA LEU A 2 -5.06 13.32 -3.06
C LEU A 2 -6.44 12.68 -3.04
N ASP A 3 -6.75 11.87 -4.06
CA ASP A 3 -8.00 11.12 -4.09
C ASP A 3 -7.79 9.69 -3.56
N ALA A 4 -8.87 8.89 -3.51
CA ALA A 4 -8.80 7.54 -2.97
C ALA A 4 -7.86 6.64 -3.77
N HIS A 5 -7.86 6.72 -5.08
CA HIS A 5 -6.93 5.94 -5.92
C HIS A 5 -5.48 6.32 -5.63
N GLY A 6 -5.21 7.62 -5.52
CA GLY A 6 -3.86 8.08 -5.17
C GLY A 6 -3.42 7.58 -3.79
N ALA A 7 -4.33 7.58 -2.83
CA ALA A 7 -4.05 7.07 -1.49
C ALA A 7 -3.70 5.58 -1.50
N LEU A 8 -4.38 4.80 -2.33
CA LEU A 8 -4.06 3.37 -2.48
C LEU A 8 -2.69 3.18 -3.13
N VAL A 9 -2.35 4.00 -4.12
CA VAL A 9 -1.01 3.98 -4.72
C VAL A 9 0.05 4.34 -3.68
N TYR A 10 -0.19 5.37 -2.88
CA TYR A 10 0.73 5.75 -1.78
C TYR A 10 0.92 4.60 -0.79
N THR A 11 -0.16 3.89 -0.46
CA THR A 11 -0.10 2.72 0.42
C THR A 11 0.85 1.66 -0.14
N MET A 12 0.76 1.39 -1.43
CA MET A 12 1.64 0.43 -2.08
C MET A 12 3.10 0.88 -2.06
N VAL A 13 3.34 2.17 -2.27
CA VAL A 13 4.70 2.73 -2.28
C VAL A 13 5.37 2.57 -0.92
N ILE A 14 4.67 2.89 0.18
CA ILE A 14 5.30 2.83 1.50
C ILE A 14 5.70 1.41 1.90
N VAL A 15 4.93 0.40 1.51
CA VAL A 15 5.26 -0.99 1.88
C VAL A 15 6.29 -1.63 0.96
N THR A 16 6.50 -1.09 -0.23
CA THR A 16 7.58 -1.56 -1.11
C THR A 16 8.93 -0.96 -0.77
N GLY A 17 8.99 -0.03 0.18
CA GLY A 17 10.25 0.55 0.66
C GLY A 17 10.90 1.51 -0.30
N ALA A 18 10.13 2.15 -1.16
CA ALA A 18 10.65 3.07 -2.18
C ALA A 18 11.05 4.40 -1.55
N GLU A 19 12.25 4.46 -0.98
CA GLU A 19 12.75 5.70 -0.39
C GLU A 19 13.28 6.67 -1.44
N SER A 20 13.86 6.16 -2.53
CA SER A 20 14.45 7.01 -3.57
C SER A 20 13.94 6.68 -4.96
N SER A 21 13.77 5.40 -5.29
CA SER A 21 13.19 4.97 -6.55
C SER A 21 12.68 3.54 -6.41
N LEU A 22 11.55 3.25 -7.06
CA LEU A 22 11.01 1.89 -7.09
C LEU A 22 11.80 1.05 -8.10
N PRO A 23 12.25 -0.15 -7.72
CA PRO A 23 12.78 -1.08 -8.70
C PRO A 23 11.74 -1.42 -9.77
N PRO A 24 12.16 -1.69 -11.01
CA PRO A 24 11.21 -2.01 -12.09
C PRO A 24 10.26 -3.16 -11.76
N ASP A 25 10.72 -4.16 -11.01
CA ASP A 25 9.90 -5.30 -10.63
C ASP A 25 8.73 -4.89 -9.72
N GLU A 26 8.98 -3.98 -8.79
CA GLU A 26 7.94 -3.47 -7.89
C GLU A 26 6.94 -2.58 -8.62
N VAL A 27 7.42 -1.77 -9.57
CA VAL A 27 6.54 -0.97 -10.41
C VAL A 27 5.60 -1.88 -11.21
N ALA A 28 6.12 -3.00 -11.72
CA ALA A 28 5.31 -3.97 -12.46
C ALA A 28 4.22 -4.59 -11.59
N ILE A 29 4.54 -4.95 -10.35
CA ILE A 29 3.57 -5.51 -9.40
C ILE A 29 2.48 -4.49 -9.09
N ILE A 30 2.85 -3.24 -8.84
CA ILE A 30 1.88 -2.17 -8.61
C ILE A 30 0.97 -2.01 -9.84
N GLY A 31 1.55 -2.04 -11.04
CA GLY A 31 0.80 -1.94 -12.27
C GLY A 31 -0.22 -3.08 -12.44
N ASP A 32 0.16 -4.30 -12.07
CA ASP A 32 -0.74 -5.45 -12.11
C ASP A 32 -1.93 -5.28 -11.16
N ILE A 33 -1.67 -4.85 -9.94
CA ILE A 33 -2.73 -4.61 -8.95
C ILE A 33 -3.69 -3.54 -9.45
N VAL A 34 -3.15 -2.43 -9.95
CA VAL A 34 -3.95 -1.32 -10.51
C VAL A 34 -4.81 -1.80 -11.69
N GLY A 35 -4.29 -2.75 -12.47
CA GLY A 35 -5.00 -3.28 -13.64
C GLY A 35 -6.08 -4.30 -13.33
N HIS A 36 -6.10 -4.91 -12.15
CA HIS A 36 -6.96 -6.06 -11.87
C HIS A 36 -7.92 -5.89 -10.70
N LEU A 37 -7.56 -5.15 -9.65
CA LEU A 37 -8.43 -5.03 -8.49
C LEU A 37 -9.64 -4.14 -8.78
N PRO A 38 -10.85 -4.55 -8.36
CA PRO A 38 -12.07 -3.77 -8.59
C PRO A 38 -12.01 -2.35 -8.06
N VAL A 39 -11.26 -2.11 -6.98
CA VAL A 39 -11.15 -0.77 -6.37
C VAL A 39 -10.51 0.24 -7.33
N PHE A 40 -9.71 -0.23 -8.28
CA PHE A 40 -9.07 0.63 -9.29
C PHE A 40 -9.89 0.78 -10.57
N ARG A 41 -11.12 0.27 -10.58
CA ARG A 41 -12.00 0.44 -11.75
C ARG A 41 -12.26 1.92 -11.96
N GLY A 42 -12.04 2.39 -13.19
CA GLY A 42 -12.17 3.81 -13.51
C GLY A 42 -10.93 4.66 -13.20
N PHE A 43 -9.87 4.05 -12.68
CA PHE A 43 -8.61 4.77 -12.44
C PHE A 43 -7.91 5.07 -13.78
N ASP A 44 -7.47 6.31 -13.94
CA ASP A 44 -6.68 6.72 -15.10
C ASP A 44 -5.21 6.31 -14.88
N ARG A 45 -4.78 5.28 -15.58
CA ARG A 45 -3.41 4.73 -15.45
C ARG A 45 -2.33 5.73 -15.82
N LYS A 46 -2.66 6.76 -16.59
CA LYS A 46 -1.72 7.82 -16.92
C LYS A 46 -1.29 8.63 -15.70
N LYS A 47 -2.12 8.61 -14.65
CA LYS A 47 -1.82 9.31 -13.40
C LYS A 47 -0.90 8.51 -12.46
N LEU A 48 -0.66 7.24 -12.76
CA LEU A 48 0.14 6.37 -11.87
C LEU A 48 1.54 6.93 -11.64
N ALA A 49 2.26 7.29 -12.70
CA ALA A 49 3.61 7.83 -12.58
C ALA A 49 3.65 9.11 -11.74
N GLY A 50 2.65 9.97 -11.90
CA GLY A 50 2.53 11.19 -11.10
C GLY A 50 2.34 10.89 -9.61
N HIS A 51 1.48 9.94 -9.28
CA HIS A 51 1.27 9.53 -7.89
C HIS A 51 2.54 8.91 -7.29
N LEU A 52 3.26 8.09 -8.05
CA LEU A 52 4.51 7.50 -7.59
C LEU A 52 5.55 8.59 -7.27
N ASN A 53 5.69 9.57 -8.16
CA ASN A 53 6.63 10.68 -7.97
C ASN A 53 6.23 11.56 -6.79
N ASP A 54 4.97 11.90 -6.67
CA ASP A 54 4.46 12.74 -5.58
C ASP A 54 4.66 12.06 -4.22
N CYS A 55 4.43 10.75 -4.15
CA CYS A 55 4.64 9.99 -2.93
C CYS A 55 6.13 9.95 -2.55
N ALA A 56 7.00 9.70 -3.52
CA ALA A 56 8.45 9.66 -3.28
C ALA A 56 8.94 11.02 -2.75
N GLU A 57 8.45 12.11 -3.32
CA GLU A 57 8.80 13.46 -2.87
C GLU A 57 8.31 13.71 -1.44
N LEU A 58 7.09 13.32 -1.12
CA LEU A 58 6.55 13.46 0.23
C LEU A 58 7.36 12.64 1.24
N LEU A 59 7.73 11.39 0.89
CA LEU A 59 8.54 10.53 1.75
C LEU A 59 9.95 11.05 1.99
N SER A 60 10.46 11.89 1.10
CA SER A 60 11.81 12.45 1.23
C SER A 60 11.92 13.53 2.32
N ARG A 61 10.80 14.01 2.86
CA ARG A 61 10.79 15.01 3.93
C ARG A 61 11.18 14.36 5.26
N ASP A 62 11.58 15.19 6.23
CA ASP A 62 11.94 14.71 7.57
C ASP A 62 10.81 13.96 8.26
N ASP A 63 9.57 14.44 8.10
CA ASP A 63 8.35 13.80 8.62
C ASP A 63 7.64 12.95 7.56
N GLY A 64 8.38 12.50 6.55
CA GLY A 64 7.80 11.94 5.33
C GLY A 64 6.85 10.78 5.55
N LEU A 65 7.21 9.81 6.39
CA LEU A 65 6.35 8.66 6.63
C LEU A 65 5.06 9.06 7.35
N ASP A 66 5.15 9.87 8.40
CA ASP A 66 3.98 10.36 9.12
C ASP A 66 3.07 11.18 8.21
N ALA A 67 3.65 12.08 7.43
CA ALA A 67 2.89 12.92 6.50
C ALA A 67 2.18 12.06 5.43
N THR A 68 2.85 11.03 4.94
CA THR A 68 2.27 10.12 3.95
C THR A 68 1.13 9.30 4.54
N LEU A 69 1.31 8.77 5.74
CA LEU A 69 0.25 8.01 6.43
C LEU A 69 -0.96 8.91 6.72
N ASP A 70 -0.75 10.15 7.12
CA ASP A 70 -1.84 11.11 7.33
C ASP A 70 -2.58 11.40 6.03
N ALA A 71 -1.85 11.58 4.93
CA ALA A 71 -2.45 11.83 3.62
C ALA A 71 -3.31 10.65 3.17
N ILE A 72 -2.81 9.42 3.37
CA ILE A 72 -3.55 8.20 3.04
C ILE A 72 -4.85 8.14 3.84
N LYS A 73 -4.77 8.29 5.15
CA LYS A 73 -5.95 8.23 6.02
C LYS A 73 -6.99 9.27 5.64
N SER A 74 -6.54 10.49 5.37
CA SER A 74 -7.45 11.60 5.03
C SER A 74 -8.14 11.41 3.69
N ALA A 75 -7.48 10.77 2.73
CA ALA A 75 -8.02 10.60 1.38
C ALA A 75 -8.87 9.34 1.22
N LEU A 76 -8.70 8.33 2.10
CA LEU A 76 -9.45 7.08 2.02
C LEU A 76 -10.78 7.17 2.77
N PRO A 77 -11.91 6.92 2.10
CA PRO A 77 -13.16 6.75 2.83
C PRO A 77 -13.08 5.49 3.72
N PRO A 78 -13.80 5.47 4.86
CA PRO A 78 -13.70 4.37 5.82
C PRO A 78 -13.89 2.96 5.25
N HIS A 79 -14.76 2.80 4.26
CA HIS A 79 -15.03 1.49 3.66
C HIS A 79 -13.85 0.96 2.83
N LEU A 80 -12.84 1.77 2.57
CA LEU A 80 -11.63 1.34 1.84
C LEU A 80 -10.41 1.15 2.75
N HIS A 81 -10.52 1.36 4.06
CA HIS A 81 -9.40 1.18 4.98
C HIS A 81 -8.92 -0.28 4.98
N GLU A 82 -9.83 -1.23 5.04
CA GLU A 82 -9.46 -2.65 5.00
C GLU A 82 -8.92 -3.04 3.63
N THR A 83 -9.45 -2.46 2.57
CA THR A 83 -8.95 -2.69 1.21
C THR A 83 -7.48 -2.25 1.10
N ALA A 84 -7.16 -1.07 1.62
CA ALA A 84 -5.79 -0.56 1.60
C ALA A 84 -4.85 -1.49 2.38
N TYR A 85 -5.27 -1.93 3.56
CA TYR A 85 -4.47 -2.84 4.37
C TYR A 85 -4.26 -4.18 3.65
N ALA A 86 -5.32 -4.72 3.04
CA ALA A 86 -5.23 -5.99 2.29
C ALA A 86 -4.24 -5.90 1.12
N ILE A 87 -4.26 -4.79 0.39
CA ILE A 87 -3.31 -4.56 -0.71
C ILE A 87 -1.88 -4.53 -0.17
N ALA A 88 -1.65 -3.81 0.93
CA ALA A 88 -0.34 -3.72 1.56
C ALA A 88 0.17 -5.09 1.99
N VAL A 89 -0.69 -5.90 2.63
CA VAL A 89 -0.33 -7.24 3.08
C VAL A 89 0.00 -8.15 1.90
N ASP A 90 -0.78 -8.09 0.81
CA ASP A 90 -0.51 -8.88 -0.39
C ASP A 90 0.87 -8.53 -0.99
N LEU A 91 1.21 -7.25 -1.04
CA LEU A 91 2.53 -6.83 -1.55
C LEU A 91 3.68 -7.39 -0.71
N VAL A 92 3.52 -7.40 0.60
CA VAL A 92 4.52 -7.98 1.49
C VAL A 92 4.58 -9.50 1.32
N ALA A 93 3.44 -10.15 1.15
CA ALA A 93 3.35 -11.61 1.07
C ALA A 93 3.86 -12.19 -0.24
N VAL A 94 3.87 -11.41 -1.32
CA VAL A 94 4.20 -11.90 -2.66
C VAL A 94 5.63 -12.46 -2.74
N ASP A 95 6.55 -11.95 -1.96
CA ASP A 95 7.94 -12.41 -1.93
C ASP A 95 8.16 -13.64 -1.04
N GLY A 96 7.14 -14.07 -0.32
CA GLY A 96 7.19 -15.25 0.53
C GLY A 96 7.76 -15.06 1.93
N ALA A 97 8.45 -13.95 2.18
CA ALA A 97 9.02 -13.65 3.49
C ALA A 97 9.01 -12.15 3.74
N ALA A 98 8.39 -11.73 4.84
CA ALA A 98 8.35 -10.33 5.23
C ALA A 98 9.62 -9.94 5.98
N THR A 99 10.19 -8.78 5.65
CA THR A 99 11.28 -8.21 6.43
C THR A 99 10.72 -7.58 7.71
N GLN A 100 11.61 -7.34 8.67
CA GLN A 100 11.22 -6.66 9.92
C GLN A 100 10.67 -5.26 9.63
N GLU A 101 11.27 -4.54 8.70
CA GLU A 101 10.82 -3.21 8.30
C GLU A 101 9.43 -3.24 7.69
N GLU A 102 9.16 -4.22 6.83
CA GLU A 102 7.83 -4.40 6.23
C GLU A 102 6.77 -4.69 7.30
N LEU A 103 7.09 -5.53 8.27
CA LEU A 103 6.17 -5.84 9.37
C LEU A 103 5.88 -4.60 10.22
N GLN A 104 6.90 -3.77 10.47
CA GLN A 104 6.72 -2.50 11.20
C GLN A 104 5.83 -1.53 10.41
N LEU A 105 6.01 -1.44 9.10
CA LEU A 105 5.17 -0.59 8.26
C LEU A 105 3.73 -1.05 8.25
N LEU A 106 3.49 -2.36 8.18
CA LEU A 106 2.13 -2.91 8.25
C LEU A 106 1.47 -2.58 9.59
N ASP A 107 2.21 -2.68 10.68
CA ASP A 107 1.66 -2.35 12.01
C ASP A 107 1.32 -0.87 12.12
N LEU A 108 2.18 0.01 11.62
CA LEU A 108 1.91 1.44 11.56
C LEU A 108 0.67 1.75 10.74
N LEU A 109 0.54 1.14 9.57
CA LEU A 109 -0.60 1.33 8.70
C LEU A 109 -1.89 0.84 9.35
N ARG A 110 -1.86 -0.36 9.94
CA ARG A 110 -3.00 -0.91 10.67
C ARG A 110 -3.49 0.07 11.75
N GLY A 111 -2.57 0.55 12.57
CA GLY A 111 -2.90 1.47 13.65
C GLY A 111 -3.43 2.80 13.14
N ARG A 112 -2.82 3.36 12.11
CA ARG A 112 -3.23 4.64 11.55
C ARG A 112 -4.62 4.56 10.92
N LEU A 113 -4.92 3.46 10.22
CA LEU A 113 -6.23 3.25 9.61
C LEU A 113 -7.27 2.72 10.60
N GLY A 114 -6.87 2.40 11.81
CA GLY A 114 -7.79 1.93 12.85
C GLY A 114 -8.40 0.56 12.57
N ILE A 115 -7.66 -0.33 11.94
CA ILE A 115 -8.17 -1.66 11.61
C ILE A 115 -8.09 -2.56 12.83
N ASP A 116 -9.21 -3.20 13.17
CA ASP A 116 -9.31 -4.13 14.28
C ASP A 116 -8.30 -5.28 14.12
N ARG A 117 -7.69 -5.70 15.24
CA ARG A 117 -6.65 -6.74 15.22
C ARG A 117 -7.14 -8.06 14.66
N LEU A 118 -8.38 -8.43 14.94
CA LEU A 118 -8.94 -9.69 14.44
C LEU A 118 -9.11 -9.63 12.91
N ILE A 119 -9.59 -8.51 12.40
CA ILE A 119 -9.74 -8.31 10.95
C ILE A 119 -8.37 -8.29 10.28
N ALA A 120 -7.40 -7.58 10.88
CA ALA A 120 -6.04 -7.55 10.35
C ALA A 120 -5.43 -8.96 10.29
N ALA A 121 -5.61 -9.75 11.35
CA ALA A 121 -5.12 -11.13 11.40
C ALA A 121 -5.76 -12.01 10.32
N ALA A 122 -7.06 -11.82 10.06
CA ALA A 122 -7.76 -12.56 9.01
C ALA A 122 -7.21 -12.22 7.63
N ILE A 123 -6.96 -10.93 7.37
CA ILE A 123 -6.38 -10.47 6.12
C ILE A 123 -4.98 -11.07 5.93
N GLU A 124 -4.16 -11.03 6.96
CA GLU A 124 -2.78 -11.56 6.93
C GLU A 124 -2.78 -13.07 6.69
N ARG A 125 -3.68 -13.78 7.34
CA ARG A 125 -3.78 -15.23 7.18
C ARG A 125 -4.23 -15.61 5.77
N ALA A 126 -5.19 -14.88 5.21
CA ALA A 126 -5.65 -15.10 3.85
C ALA A 126 -4.54 -14.86 2.83
N ALA A 127 -3.75 -13.80 3.02
CA ALA A 127 -2.62 -13.50 2.15
C ALA A 127 -1.58 -14.62 2.23
N LYS A 128 -1.25 -15.07 3.44
CA LYS A 128 -0.30 -16.17 3.63
C LYS A 128 -0.75 -17.42 2.89
N ALA A 129 -2.03 -17.76 2.97
CA ALA A 129 -2.58 -18.93 2.27
C ALA A 129 -2.49 -18.77 0.75
N ARG A 130 -2.81 -17.56 0.26
CA ARG A 130 -2.87 -17.28 -1.17
C ARG A 130 -1.49 -17.37 -1.84
N PHE A 131 -0.43 -16.98 -1.13
CA PHE A 131 0.93 -16.92 -1.68
C PHE A 131 1.80 -18.11 -1.29
N GLN A 132 1.20 -19.18 -0.75
CA GLN A 132 1.93 -20.44 -0.52
C GLN A 132 2.30 -21.08 -1.86
N GLN A 133 3.45 -21.76 -1.85
CA GLN A 133 3.92 -22.51 -3.01
C GLN A 133 3.85 -24.01 -2.70
N VAL A 134 3.83 -24.83 -3.75
CA VAL A 134 3.75 -26.31 -3.63
C VAL A 134 5.02 -26.93 -2.97
#